data_31d0c3759e77aaf79e053c3d5f4a9280
#
_entry.id   31d0c3759e77aaf79e053c3d5f4a9280
#
_cell.length_a   1.000
_cell.length_b   1.000
_cell.length_c   1.000
_cell.angle_alpha   90.00
_cell.angle_beta   90.00
_cell.angle_gamma   90.00
#
_symmetry.space_group_name_H-M   'P 1'
#
loop_
_entity.id
_entity.type
_entity.pdbx_description
1 polymer ?
#
loop_
_entity_poly.entity_id
_entity_poly.type
_entity_poly.pdbx_seq_one_letter_code
_entity_poly.pdbx_strand_id
1 'polypeptide(L)'
;IIIGVSAVIIMVAISAGTEMLVYQGRFPRDLETDPVILSLRGSFQYPLAFGYACVGVVRDIGKEVNREWLHRAVFAFQPHSSHFLCKTDSLLSIPSSLSPETACFLPNMETAVNLVQDATPILGERVLVLGQGVVGLLTASLLSEFPLETLVTADCYELRRNLSPAGRGSSLDPNAPNFHQDALTLLNGNADLTFELSGRPETLNDALALTCFCGRIVIGSWYGEK
;
A
#
# COMPACT_ATOMS: atom_id res chain seq x y z
N ILE A 1 8.55 24.09 -26.60
CA ILE A 1 7.24 24.57 -26.07
C ILE A 1 6.87 23.58 -24.99
N ILE A 2 6.84 24.02 -23.72
CA ILE A 2 6.40 23.17 -22.60
C ILE A 2 4.87 23.11 -22.68
N ILE A 3 4.33 21.93 -23.01
CA ILE A 3 2.87 21.66 -23.05
C ILE A 3 2.41 21.03 -21.73
N GLY A 4 2.95 21.47 -20.60
CA GLY A 4 2.67 20.87 -19.32
C GLY A 4 3.18 21.72 -18.17
N VAL A 5 3.43 21.08 -17.05
CA VAL A 5 4.03 21.69 -15.86
C VAL A 5 5.39 21.07 -15.55
N SER A 6 6.26 21.88 -14.94
CA SER A 6 7.48 21.42 -14.30
C SER A 6 7.26 21.47 -12.79
N ALA A 7 7.47 20.35 -12.09
CA ALA A 7 7.39 20.29 -10.66
C ALA A 7 8.73 19.86 -10.05
N VAL A 8 9.09 20.50 -8.93
CA VAL A 8 10.19 20.11 -8.06
C VAL A 8 9.63 19.17 -7.01
N ILE A 9 10.19 17.98 -6.90
CA ILE A 9 9.81 17.00 -5.89
C ILE A 9 10.31 17.46 -4.52
N ILE A 10 9.45 17.44 -3.54
CA ILE A 10 9.74 17.78 -2.14
C ILE A 10 9.65 16.57 -1.23
N MET A 11 8.93 15.52 -1.65
CA MET A 11 8.76 14.27 -0.90
C MET A 11 8.56 13.10 -1.85
N VAL A 12 9.14 11.96 -1.50
CA VAL A 12 8.88 10.66 -2.13
C VAL A 12 8.70 9.61 -1.04
N ALA A 13 7.86 8.62 -1.29
CA ALA A 13 7.77 7.43 -0.44
C ALA A 13 8.35 6.23 -1.19
N ILE A 14 9.27 5.50 -0.54
CA ILE A 14 9.85 4.26 -1.06
C ILE A 14 9.12 3.09 -0.43
N SER A 15 8.53 2.23 -1.26
CA SER A 15 7.88 1.02 -0.81
C SER A 15 8.90 -0.04 -0.40
N ALA A 16 8.89 -0.43 0.87
CA ALA A 16 9.71 -1.52 1.37
C ALA A 16 9.30 -2.91 0.82
N GLY A 17 8.13 -3.03 0.22
CA GLY A 17 7.66 -4.23 -0.49
C GLY A 17 8.06 -4.18 -1.96
N THR A 18 7.19 -3.62 -2.79
CA THR A 18 7.28 -3.66 -4.26
C THR A 18 8.59 -3.09 -4.80
N GLU A 19 9.02 -1.90 -4.35
CA GLU A 19 10.22 -1.28 -4.89
C GLU A 19 11.50 -2.01 -4.49
N MET A 20 11.52 -2.65 -3.31
CA MET A 20 12.65 -3.47 -2.91
C MET A 20 12.76 -4.76 -3.74
N LEU A 21 11.63 -5.35 -4.18
CA LEU A 21 11.66 -6.47 -5.13
C LEU A 21 12.26 -6.03 -6.47
N VAL A 22 11.86 -4.86 -6.97
CA VAL A 22 12.45 -4.27 -8.18
C VAL A 22 13.93 -4.01 -7.98
N TYR A 23 14.34 -3.35 -6.89
CA TYR A 23 15.74 -3.06 -6.59
C TYR A 23 16.61 -4.34 -6.54
N GLN A 24 16.07 -5.44 -6.03
CA GLN A 24 16.74 -6.74 -5.94
C GLN A 24 16.69 -7.55 -7.25
N GLY A 25 16.04 -7.07 -8.30
CA GLY A 25 15.87 -7.80 -9.55
C GLY A 25 14.96 -9.02 -9.45
N ARG A 26 14.04 -9.05 -8.50
CA ARG A 26 13.11 -10.17 -8.20
C ARG A 26 11.76 -10.02 -8.89
N PHE A 27 11.69 -9.26 -9.94
CA PHE A 27 10.52 -9.13 -10.81
C PHE A 27 10.73 -9.91 -12.10
N PRO A 28 9.67 -10.54 -12.66
CA PRO A 28 9.71 -11.13 -13.99
C PRO A 28 10.03 -10.06 -15.04
N ARG A 29 11.08 -10.30 -15.84
CA ARG A 29 11.58 -9.30 -16.81
C ARG A 29 10.63 -9.03 -17.96
N ASP A 30 9.71 -9.96 -18.21
CA ASP A 30 8.73 -9.92 -19.30
C ASP A 30 7.46 -9.14 -18.93
N LEU A 31 7.33 -8.70 -17.68
CA LEU A 31 6.21 -7.87 -17.26
C LEU A 31 6.44 -6.40 -17.65
N GLU A 32 5.34 -5.74 -18.02
CA GLU A 32 5.31 -4.28 -18.08
C GLU A 32 5.33 -3.70 -16.66
N THR A 33 6.02 -2.58 -16.47
CA THR A 33 6.10 -1.90 -15.17
C THR A 33 4.75 -1.38 -14.73
N ASP A 34 3.99 -0.78 -15.65
CA ASP A 34 2.59 -0.39 -15.46
C ASP A 34 1.91 -0.24 -16.83
N PRO A 35 0.82 -0.97 -17.11
CA PRO A 35 0.10 -0.88 -18.38
C PRO A 35 -0.82 0.35 -18.47
N VAL A 36 -1.20 0.94 -17.36
CA VAL A 36 -2.23 2.00 -17.29
C VAL A 36 -1.60 3.39 -17.11
N ILE A 37 -0.68 3.53 -16.17
CA ILE A 37 -0.06 4.82 -15.84
C ILE A 37 1.06 5.12 -16.82
N LEU A 38 0.83 6.07 -17.72
CA LEU A 38 1.75 6.41 -18.82
C LEU A 38 3.17 6.76 -18.36
N SER A 39 3.31 7.47 -17.25
CA SER A 39 4.60 7.87 -16.67
C SER A 39 5.41 6.71 -16.10
N LEU A 40 4.75 5.57 -15.84
CA LEU A 40 5.36 4.36 -15.29
C LEU A 40 5.48 3.22 -16.32
N ARG A 41 5.06 3.45 -17.57
CA ARG A 41 5.17 2.46 -18.63
C ARG A 41 6.62 2.11 -18.93
N GLY A 42 6.89 0.85 -19.14
CA GLY A 42 8.21 0.35 -19.49
C GLY A 42 8.33 -1.15 -19.23
N SER A 43 9.56 -1.59 -19.08
CA SER A 43 9.89 -2.97 -18.73
C SER A 43 10.82 -3.00 -17.53
N PHE A 44 10.89 -4.13 -16.82
CA PHE A 44 11.82 -4.33 -15.70
C PHE A 44 13.25 -4.62 -16.16
N GLN A 45 13.71 -3.93 -17.22
CA GLN A 45 15.09 -4.01 -17.70
C GLN A 45 15.95 -2.88 -17.11
N TYR A 46 17.12 -3.23 -16.57
CA TYR A 46 18.03 -2.26 -15.99
C TYR A 46 19.00 -1.69 -17.04
N PRO A 47 19.37 -0.39 -16.94
CA PRO A 47 19.02 0.54 -15.86
C PRO A 47 17.56 0.99 -15.92
N LEU A 48 16.88 1.08 -14.75
CA LEU A 48 15.46 1.40 -14.63
C LEU A 48 15.28 2.54 -13.63
N ALA A 49 14.60 3.63 -14.04
CA ALA A 49 14.05 4.60 -13.12
C ALA A 49 12.68 4.08 -12.64
N PHE A 50 12.52 3.90 -11.32
CA PHE A 50 11.32 3.34 -10.74
C PHE A 50 10.85 4.18 -9.53
N GLY A 51 9.62 3.96 -9.10
CA GLY A 51 8.92 4.70 -8.06
C GLY A 51 7.56 5.16 -8.57
N TYR A 52 6.65 5.49 -7.67
CA TYR A 52 5.29 5.85 -8.04
C TYR A 52 4.62 6.83 -7.06
N ALA A 53 5.31 7.26 -6.02
CA ALA A 53 4.77 8.13 -4.98
C ALA A 53 5.61 9.40 -4.86
N CYS A 54 5.27 10.41 -5.66
CA CYS A 54 5.97 11.69 -5.66
C CYS A 54 5.02 12.84 -5.28
N VAL A 55 5.45 13.63 -4.31
CA VAL A 55 4.82 14.92 -3.98
C VAL A 55 5.77 16.03 -4.38
N GLY A 56 5.27 17.03 -5.08
CA GLY A 56 6.06 18.15 -5.59
C GLY A 56 5.32 19.48 -5.50
N VAL A 57 6.04 20.54 -5.86
CA VAL A 57 5.49 21.87 -6.03
C VAL A 57 5.73 22.30 -7.47
N VAL A 58 4.68 22.73 -8.14
CA VAL A 58 4.76 23.26 -9.51
C VAL A 58 5.57 24.55 -9.51
N ARG A 59 6.66 24.59 -10.29
CA ARG A 59 7.58 25.73 -10.40
C ARG A 59 7.43 26.50 -11.69
N ASP A 60 7.17 25.79 -12.78
CA ASP A 60 6.98 26.38 -14.10
C ASP A 60 5.78 25.77 -14.80
N ILE A 61 5.13 26.57 -15.63
CA ILE A 61 3.97 26.16 -16.43
C ILE A 61 4.15 26.54 -17.90
N GLY A 62 3.62 25.72 -18.78
CA GLY A 62 3.54 26.01 -20.20
C GLY A 62 2.60 27.19 -20.49
N LYS A 63 2.75 27.81 -21.66
CA LYS A 63 1.98 29.02 -22.04
C LYS A 63 0.47 28.79 -22.04
N GLU A 64 0.01 27.59 -22.32
CA GLU A 64 -1.41 27.22 -22.42
C GLU A 64 -1.96 26.60 -21.12
N VAL A 65 -1.12 26.48 -20.07
CA VAL A 65 -1.52 25.91 -18.78
C VAL A 65 -2.12 27.01 -17.90
N ASN A 66 -3.23 26.69 -17.23
CA ASN A 66 -3.83 27.61 -16.26
C ASN A 66 -2.83 27.97 -15.16
N ARG A 67 -2.69 29.28 -14.92
CA ARG A 67 -1.77 29.83 -13.90
C ARG A 67 -2.06 29.38 -12.49
N GLU A 68 -3.25 28.89 -12.20
CA GLU A 68 -3.63 28.35 -10.90
C GLU A 68 -2.78 27.14 -10.47
N TRP A 69 -2.14 26.45 -11.42
CA TRP A 69 -1.22 25.35 -11.10
C TRP A 69 0.10 25.83 -10.51
N LEU A 70 0.52 27.07 -10.79
CA LEU A 70 1.80 27.58 -10.30
C LEU A 70 1.82 27.63 -8.77
N HIS A 71 2.88 27.10 -8.18
CA HIS A 71 3.11 26.97 -6.74
C HIS A 71 2.15 26.03 -5.99
N ARG A 72 1.26 25.30 -6.68
CA ARG A 72 0.45 24.26 -6.05
C ARG A 72 1.30 23.08 -5.62
N ALA A 73 0.98 22.53 -4.45
CA ALA A 73 1.42 21.20 -4.04
C ALA A 73 0.62 20.15 -4.82
N VAL A 74 1.32 19.19 -5.38
CA VAL A 74 0.73 18.16 -6.24
C VAL A 74 1.30 16.79 -5.93
N PHE A 75 0.46 15.77 -6.05
CA PHE A 75 0.88 14.38 -6.11
C PHE A 75 0.95 13.94 -7.58
N ALA A 76 1.92 13.10 -7.91
CA ALA A 76 2.04 12.46 -9.21
C ALA A 76 2.61 11.05 -9.11
N PHE A 77 2.09 10.15 -9.94
CA PHE A 77 2.70 8.85 -10.18
C PHE A 77 3.90 9.03 -11.10
N GLN A 78 5.08 9.18 -10.50
CA GLN A 78 6.35 9.42 -11.21
C GLN A 78 7.47 8.59 -10.59
N PRO A 79 8.45 8.14 -11.38
CA PRO A 79 9.69 7.58 -10.85
C PRO A 79 10.41 8.57 -9.94
N HIS A 80 11.18 8.05 -8.98
CA HIS A 80 11.97 8.88 -8.09
C HIS A 80 12.96 9.76 -8.87
N SER A 81 12.82 11.06 -8.71
CA SER A 81 13.65 12.07 -9.36
C SER A 81 13.61 13.37 -8.54
N SER A 82 14.44 14.33 -8.88
CA SER A 82 14.39 15.68 -8.26
C SER A 82 13.33 16.58 -8.90
N HIS A 83 13.03 16.32 -10.18
CA HIS A 83 12.10 17.12 -10.99
C HIS A 83 11.39 16.21 -11.97
N PHE A 84 10.18 16.59 -12.37
CA PHE A 84 9.49 15.93 -13.47
C PHE A 84 8.71 16.94 -14.32
N LEU A 85 8.43 16.52 -15.56
CA LEU A 85 7.57 17.23 -16.49
C LEU A 85 6.37 16.35 -16.79
N CYS A 86 5.16 16.88 -16.66
CA CYS A 86 3.95 16.16 -17.02
C CYS A 86 2.83 17.08 -17.46
N LYS A 87 1.75 16.49 -17.97
CA LYS A 87 0.51 17.21 -18.24
C LYS A 87 -0.26 17.40 -16.93
N THR A 88 -1.14 18.39 -16.90
CA THR A 88 -1.98 18.69 -15.73
C THR A 88 -2.99 17.59 -15.39
N ASP A 89 -3.41 16.82 -16.38
CA ASP A 89 -4.31 15.67 -16.20
C ASP A 89 -3.67 14.48 -15.46
N SER A 90 -2.33 14.47 -15.38
CA SER A 90 -1.55 13.49 -14.62
C SER A 90 -1.21 13.97 -13.20
N LEU A 91 -1.77 15.10 -12.76
CA LEU A 91 -1.52 15.67 -11.43
C LEU A 91 -2.77 15.63 -10.57
N LEU A 92 -2.57 15.31 -9.30
CA LEU A 92 -3.58 15.49 -8.27
C LEU A 92 -3.19 16.66 -7.36
N SER A 93 -4.08 17.65 -7.28
CA SER A 93 -3.86 18.78 -6.36
C SER A 93 -4.01 18.31 -4.93
N ILE A 94 -3.02 18.60 -4.08
CA ILE A 94 -3.06 18.26 -2.66
C ILE A 94 -3.82 19.36 -1.91
N PRO A 95 -4.88 19.00 -1.15
CA PRO A 95 -5.57 19.95 -0.28
C PRO A 95 -4.61 20.56 0.74
N SER A 96 -4.78 21.84 1.09
CA SER A 96 -3.94 22.53 2.07
C SER A 96 -3.99 21.95 3.49
N SER A 97 -5.03 21.16 3.78
CA SER A 97 -5.19 20.43 5.05
C SER A 97 -4.35 19.15 5.13
N LEU A 98 -3.77 18.70 4.01
CA LEU A 98 -3.00 17.46 3.95
C LEU A 98 -1.50 17.78 3.83
N SER A 99 -0.69 17.17 4.70
CA SER A 99 0.77 17.34 4.62
C SER A 99 1.35 16.56 3.43
N PRO A 100 2.51 16.98 2.87
CA PRO A 100 3.21 16.24 1.84
C PRO A 100 3.55 14.80 2.24
N GLU A 101 3.91 14.59 3.51
CA GLU A 101 4.22 13.28 4.08
C GLU A 101 3.01 12.37 4.01
N THR A 102 1.83 12.85 4.40
CA THR A 102 0.58 12.10 4.32
C THR A 102 0.17 11.85 2.87
N ALA A 103 0.32 12.84 1.99
CA ALA A 103 -0.03 12.72 0.57
C ALA A 103 0.80 11.65 -0.16
N CYS A 104 2.03 11.36 0.28
CA CYS A 104 2.85 10.29 -0.29
C CYS A 104 2.24 8.89 -0.11
N PHE A 105 1.35 8.69 0.85
CA PHE A 105 0.69 7.40 1.07
C PHE A 105 -0.53 7.18 0.16
N LEU A 106 -0.84 8.10 -0.74
CA LEU A 106 -2.00 7.98 -1.63
C LEU A 106 -2.07 6.63 -2.37
N PRO A 107 -0.99 6.12 -3.01
CA PRO A 107 -1.04 4.82 -3.69
C PRO A 107 -1.30 3.65 -2.72
N ASN A 108 -0.72 3.72 -1.54
CA ASN A 108 -0.90 2.68 -0.53
C ASN A 108 -2.31 2.72 0.08
N MET A 109 -2.87 3.91 0.27
CA MET A 109 -4.25 4.07 0.74
C MET A 109 -5.24 3.60 -0.32
N GLU A 110 -5.02 3.93 -1.59
CA GLU A 110 -5.83 3.43 -2.71
C GLU A 110 -5.83 1.90 -2.75
N THR A 111 -4.67 1.27 -2.61
CA THR A 111 -4.55 -0.18 -2.51
C THR A 111 -5.34 -0.74 -1.31
N ALA A 112 -5.20 -0.11 -0.13
CA ALA A 112 -5.92 -0.56 1.08
C ALA A 112 -7.44 -0.43 0.92
N VAL A 113 -7.93 0.66 0.31
CA VAL A 113 -9.36 0.86 0.02
C VAL A 113 -9.86 -0.21 -0.94
N ASN A 114 -9.14 -0.49 -2.03
CA ASN A 114 -9.51 -1.52 -2.99
C ASN A 114 -9.58 -2.91 -2.32
N LEU A 115 -8.59 -3.27 -1.50
CA LEU A 115 -8.60 -4.55 -0.77
C LEU A 115 -9.82 -4.67 0.15
N VAL A 116 -10.19 -3.61 0.87
CA VAL A 116 -11.38 -3.61 1.74
C VAL A 116 -12.67 -3.70 0.93
N GLN A 117 -12.75 -2.98 -0.21
CA GLN A 117 -13.91 -3.05 -1.10
C GLN A 117 -14.10 -4.46 -1.70
N ASP A 118 -13.01 -5.08 -2.16
CA ASP A 118 -13.03 -6.44 -2.72
C ASP A 118 -13.39 -7.48 -1.66
N ALA A 119 -12.93 -7.27 -0.43
CA ALA A 119 -13.24 -8.12 0.71
C ALA A 119 -14.71 -8.06 1.13
N THR A 120 -15.39 -6.92 0.91
CA THR A 120 -16.77 -6.70 1.34
C THR A 120 -17.05 -7.15 2.79
N PRO A 121 -16.37 -6.54 3.81
CA PRO A 121 -16.54 -6.96 5.20
C PRO A 121 -17.99 -6.83 5.66
N ILE A 122 -18.45 -7.80 6.43
CA ILE A 122 -19.83 -7.88 6.93
C ILE A 122 -19.86 -7.59 8.44
N LEU A 123 -20.97 -7.02 8.91
CA LEU A 123 -21.21 -6.78 10.33
C LEU A 123 -20.99 -8.06 11.16
N GLY A 124 -20.19 -7.94 12.23
CA GLY A 124 -19.95 -9.03 13.18
C GLY A 124 -18.95 -10.08 12.71
N GLU A 125 -18.21 -9.85 11.63
CA GLU A 125 -17.14 -10.75 11.19
C GLU A 125 -15.90 -10.64 12.08
N ARG A 126 -15.20 -11.76 12.21
CA ARG A 126 -13.88 -11.87 12.82
C ARG A 126 -12.85 -11.76 11.71
N VAL A 127 -12.00 -10.74 11.81
CA VAL A 127 -11.05 -10.41 10.74
C VAL A 127 -9.61 -10.56 11.22
N LEU A 128 -8.79 -11.21 10.38
CA LEU A 128 -7.37 -11.37 10.57
C LEU A 128 -6.59 -10.63 9.47
N VAL A 129 -5.59 -9.81 9.84
CA VAL A 129 -4.69 -9.15 8.88
C VAL A 129 -3.25 -9.60 9.13
N LEU A 130 -2.72 -10.38 8.21
CA LEU A 130 -1.36 -10.91 8.24
C LEU A 130 -0.42 -9.96 7.48
N GLY A 131 0.52 -9.34 8.20
CA GLY A 131 1.41 -8.31 7.71
C GLY A 131 0.93 -6.90 8.06
N GLN A 132 1.77 -6.16 8.82
CA GLN A 132 1.53 -4.77 9.22
C GLN A 132 2.61 -3.86 8.60
N GLY A 133 2.90 -4.06 7.30
CA GLY A 133 3.56 -3.07 6.47
C GLY A 133 2.64 -1.87 6.23
N VAL A 134 3.03 -0.93 5.39
CA VAL A 134 2.23 0.29 5.14
C VAL A 134 0.81 -0.06 4.69
N VAL A 135 0.65 -0.96 3.71
CA VAL A 135 -0.67 -1.38 3.23
C VAL A 135 -1.45 -2.10 4.33
N GLY A 136 -0.81 -3.01 5.09
CA GLY A 136 -1.46 -3.73 6.19
C GLY A 136 -1.95 -2.81 7.30
N LEU A 137 -1.14 -1.82 7.71
CA LEU A 137 -1.55 -0.82 8.71
C LEU A 137 -2.73 0.03 8.21
N LEU A 138 -2.70 0.48 6.95
CA LEU A 138 -3.80 1.25 6.36
C LEU A 138 -5.07 0.41 6.22
N THR A 139 -4.95 -0.84 5.77
CA THR A 139 -6.08 -1.79 5.70
C THR A 139 -6.67 -2.04 7.08
N ALA A 140 -5.83 -2.33 8.08
CA ALA A 140 -6.29 -2.53 9.45
C ALA A 140 -6.94 -1.26 10.04
N SER A 141 -6.42 -0.06 9.69
CA SER A 141 -7.03 1.21 10.11
C SER A 141 -8.43 1.41 9.51
N LEU A 142 -8.62 1.10 8.23
CA LEU A 142 -9.95 1.13 7.62
C LEU A 142 -10.89 0.12 8.28
N LEU A 143 -10.42 -1.11 8.51
CA LEU A 143 -11.19 -2.18 9.13
C LEU A 143 -11.57 -1.87 10.58
N SER A 144 -10.77 -1.11 11.32
CA SER A 144 -11.10 -0.70 12.69
C SER A 144 -12.32 0.20 12.81
N GLU A 145 -12.74 0.83 11.71
CA GLU A 145 -13.97 1.63 11.63
C GLU A 145 -15.22 0.79 11.25
N PHE A 146 -15.03 -0.49 10.91
CA PHE A 146 -16.16 -1.40 10.62
C PHE A 146 -16.69 -2.02 11.89
N PRO A 147 -18.00 -2.33 11.94
CA PRO A 147 -18.63 -3.01 13.08
C PRO A 147 -18.30 -4.51 13.10
N LEU A 148 -17.04 -4.83 13.22
CA LEU A 148 -16.53 -6.21 13.31
C LEU A 148 -16.75 -6.78 14.72
N GLU A 149 -16.84 -8.11 14.84
CA GLU A 149 -16.76 -8.78 16.16
C GLU A 149 -15.35 -8.62 16.72
N THR A 150 -14.35 -8.87 15.89
CA THR A 150 -12.95 -8.80 16.29
C THR A 150 -12.04 -8.49 15.11
N LEU A 151 -11.01 -7.68 15.38
CA LEU A 151 -9.88 -7.44 14.46
C LEU A 151 -8.59 -7.89 15.12
N VAL A 152 -7.93 -8.89 14.54
CA VAL A 152 -6.61 -9.37 14.94
C VAL A 152 -5.62 -9.10 13.83
N THR A 153 -4.40 -8.69 14.21
CA THR A 153 -3.32 -8.43 13.25
C THR A 153 -2.09 -9.24 13.59
N ALA A 154 -1.19 -9.46 12.64
CA ALA A 154 0.10 -10.11 12.90
C ALA A 154 1.22 -9.50 12.06
N ASP A 155 2.40 -9.31 12.68
CA ASP A 155 3.65 -8.94 12.00
C ASP A 155 4.88 -9.41 12.81
N CYS A 156 5.96 -9.76 12.12
CA CYS A 156 7.22 -10.18 12.74
C CYS A 156 7.90 -9.06 13.51
N TYR A 157 7.67 -7.79 13.12
CA TYR A 157 8.34 -6.64 13.71
C TYR A 157 7.51 -6.01 14.83
N GLU A 158 8.08 -5.95 16.02
CA GLU A 158 7.43 -5.36 17.20
C GLU A 158 6.98 -3.91 16.96
N LEU A 159 7.82 -3.10 16.29
CA LEU A 159 7.46 -1.72 15.95
C LEU A 159 6.15 -1.64 15.17
N ARG A 160 5.94 -2.52 14.20
CA ARG A 160 4.72 -2.56 13.38
C ARG A 160 3.53 -3.06 14.19
N ARG A 161 3.72 -4.07 15.04
CA ARG A 161 2.67 -4.54 15.96
C ARG A 161 2.21 -3.43 16.91
N ASN A 162 3.14 -2.61 17.41
CA ASN A 162 2.83 -1.48 18.29
C ASN A 162 2.08 -0.33 17.59
N LEU A 163 2.17 -0.24 16.25
CA LEU A 163 1.44 0.75 15.43
C LEU A 163 0.08 0.23 14.96
N SER A 164 -0.21 -1.04 15.16
CA SER A 164 -1.47 -1.65 14.71
C SER A 164 -2.69 -1.01 15.40
N PRO A 165 -3.73 -0.64 14.64
CA PRO A 165 -4.98 -0.09 15.18
C PRO A 165 -5.79 -1.12 15.97
N ALA A 166 -5.55 -2.42 15.80
CA ALA A 166 -6.17 -3.48 16.60
C ALA A 166 -5.74 -3.45 18.08
N GLY A 167 -4.73 -2.63 18.42
CA GLY A 167 -4.20 -2.51 19.77
C GLY A 167 -3.14 -3.58 20.12
N ARG A 168 -2.41 -3.34 21.19
CA ARG A 168 -1.25 -4.18 21.58
C ARG A 168 -1.64 -5.64 21.90
N GLY A 169 -2.81 -5.85 22.47
CA GLY A 169 -3.28 -7.20 22.84
C GLY A 169 -3.80 -8.03 21.66
N SER A 170 -4.08 -7.39 20.53
CA SER A 170 -4.66 -8.01 19.34
C SER A 170 -3.70 -8.01 18.14
N SER A 171 -2.41 -7.71 18.36
CA SER A 171 -1.38 -7.75 17.33
C SER A 171 -0.27 -8.74 17.72
N LEU A 172 -0.20 -9.86 16.98
CA LEU A 172 0.58 -11.05 17.31
C LEU A 172 1.90 -11.12 16.56
N ASP A 173 2.87 -11.87 17.12
CA ASP A 173 4.09 -12.27 16.41
C ASP A 173 3.88 -13.64 15.74
N PRO A 174 3.87 -13.72 14.38
CA PRO A 174 3.70 -15.00 13.70
C PRO A 174 4.85 -15.98 13.91
N ASN A 175 6.01 -15.53 14.45
CA ASN A 175 7.12 -16.42 14.80
C ASN A 175 7.00 -16.97 16.22
N ALA A 176 6.02 -16.54 17.02
CA ALA A 176 5.82 -17.07 18.36
C ALA A 176 5.33 -18.53 18.30
N PRO A 177 5.82 -19.42 19.21
CA PRO A 177 5.45 -20.84 19.18
C PRO A 177 3.95 -21.11 19.27
N ASN A 178 3.20 -20.23 19.94
CA ASN A 178 1.77 -20.36 20.15
C ASN A 178 0.92 -19.48 19.20
N PHE A 179 1.51 -18.94 18.14
CA PHE A 179 0.83 -17.96 17.26
C PHE A 179 -0.58 -18.38 16.84
N HIS A 180 -0.74 -19.61 16.32
CA HIS A 180 -2.05 -20.10 15.88
C HIS A 180 -3.04 -20.20 17.03
N GLN A 181 -2.61 -20.70 18.19
CA GLN A 181 -3.47 -20.83 19.36
C GLN A 181 -3.89 -19.47 19.90
N ASP A 182 -2.97 -18.51 19.95
CA ASP A 182 -3.24 -17.14 20.39
C ASP A 182 -4.19 -16.42 19.41
N ALA A 183 -3.98 -16.60 18.10
CA ALA A 183 -4.87 -16.08 17.08
C ALA A 183 -6.29 -16.63 17.20
N LEU A 184 -6.45 -17.93 17.33
CA LEU A 184 -7.76 -18.59 17.53
C LEU A 184 -8.44 -18.12 18.82
N THR A 185 -7.66 -17.90 19.88
CA THR A 185 -8.19 -17.40 21.15
C THR A 185 -8.71 -15.98 21.02
N LEU A 186 -7.94 -15.08 20.40
CA LEU A 186 -8.34 -13.69 20.21
C LEU A 186 -9.52 -13.53 19.23
N LEU A 187 -9.55 -14.36 18.19
CA LEU A 187 -10.64 -14.41 17.21
C LEU A 187 -11.90 -15.10 17.76
N ASN A 188 -11.82 -15.76 18.91
CA ASN A 188 -12.89 -16.62 19.40
C ASN A 188 -13.27 -17.71 18.37
N GLY A 189 -12.26 -18.33 17.76
CA GLY A 189 -12.37 -19.33 16.69
C GLY A 189 -11.54 -18.94 15.46
N ASN A 190 -11.96 -19.40 14.29
CA ASN A 190 -11.31 -19.04 13.03
C ASN A 190 -11.83 -17.69 12.48
N ALA A 191 -11.02 -17.01 11.70
CA ALA A 191 -11.41 -15.77 11.01
C ALA A 191 -12.46 -16.04 9.93
N ASP A 192 -13.45 -15.18 9.80
CA ASP A 192 -14.39 -15.19 8.69
C ASP A 192 -13.80 -14.54 7.43
N LEU A 193 -12.87 -13.59 7.65
CA LEU A 193 -12.16 -12.87 6.62
C LEU A 193 -10.68 -12.72 7.01
N THR A 194 -9.77 -13.09 6.11
CA THR A 194 -8.32 -12.93 6.31
C THR A 194 -7.72 -12.12 5.17
N PHE A 195 -6.90 -11.13 5.51
CA PHE A 195 -6.05 -10.41 4.55
C PHE A 195 -4.61 -10.92 4.67
N GLU A 196 -4.03 -11.35 3.55
CA GLU A 196 -2.62 -11.71 3.45
C GLU A 196 -1.84 -10.58 2.79
N LEU A 197 -1.09 -9.80 3.58
CA LEU A 197 -0.39 -8.57 3.20
C LEU A 197 1.08 -8.58 3.64
N SER A 198 1.63 -9.76 3.93
CA SER A 198 2.98 -9.91 4.48
C SER A 198 4.09 -9.83 3.43
N GLY A 199 3.80 -10.11 2.17
CA GLY A 199 4.78 -10.30 1.11
C GLY A 199 5.57 -11.61 1.21
N ARG A 200 5.17 -12.54 2.08
CA ARG A 200 5.84 -13.82 2.32
C ARG A 200 4.94 -14.97 1.90
N PRO A 201 5.35 -15.80 0.93
CA PRO A 201 4.51 -16.91 0.42
C PRO A 201 4.09 -17.90 1.52
N GLU A 202 4.94 -18.11 2.54
CA GLU A 202 4.69 -19.05 3.63
C GLU A 202 3.47 -18.64 4.48
N THR A 203 3.21 -17.34 4.61
CA THR A 203 2.09 -16.77 5.37
C THR A 203 0.73 -17.17 4.80
N LEU A 204 0.67 -17.57 3.53
CA LEU A 204 -0.55 -18.11 2.95
C LEU A 204 -1.02 -19.40 3.64
N ASN A 205 -0.09 -20.23 4.16
CA ASN A 205 -0.45 -21.41 4.94
C ASN A 205 -1.12 -21.02 6.27
N ASP A 206 -0.62 -19.96 6.93
CA ASP A 206 -1.25 -19.44 8.15
C ASP A 206 -2.64 -18.87 7.85
N ALA A 207 -2.79 -18.12 6.73
CA ALA A 207 -4.08 -17.63 6.28
C ALA A 207 -5.09 -18.77 6.07
N LEU A 208 -4.68 -19.85 5.42
CA LEU A 208 -5.53 -21.04 5.20
C LEU A 208 -5.89 -21.74 6.51
N ALA A 209 -4.93 -21.90 7.42
CA ALA A 209 -5.14 -22.59 8.69
C ALA A 209 -6.04 -21.81 9.67
N LEU A 210 -5.99 -20.47 9.63
CA LEU A 210 -6.71 -19.60 10.56
C LEU A 210 -8.03 -19.08 10.01
N THR A 211 -8.35 -19.29 8.73
CA THR A 211 -9.65 -18.92 8.13
C THR A 211 -10.64 -20.06 8.29
N CYS A 212 -11.88 -19.73 8.63
CA CYS A 212 -12.96 -20.73 8.81
C CYS A 212 -13.40 -21.35 7.48
N PHE A 213 -14.10 -22.47 7.59
CA PHE A 213 -14.76 -23.08 6.42
C PHE A 213 -15.71 -22.09 5.77
N CYS A 214 -15.66 -21.93 4.46
CA CYS A 214 -16.36 -20.90 3.68
C CYS A 214 -15.94 -19.45 4.00
N GLY A 215 -14.89 -19.22 4.78
CA GLY A 215 -14.32 -17.91 4.98
C GLY A 215 -13.62 -17.37 3.71
N ARG A 216 -13.28 -16.09 3.73
CA ARG A 216 -12.65 -15.40 2.59
C ARG A 216 -11.21 -15.07 2.90
N ILE A 217 -10.33 -15.24 1.90
CA ILE A 217 -8.93 -14.79 1.98
C ILE A 217 -8.69 -13.80 0.83
N VAL A 218 -8.28 -12.58 1.19
CA VAL A 218 -7.87 -11.54 0.25
C VAL A 218 -6.35 -11.47 0.24
N ILE A 219 -5.74 -11.71 -0.91
CA ILE A 219 -4.29 -11.69 -1.09
C ILE A 219 -3.90 -10.38 -1.75
N GLY A 220 -3.24 -9.50 -1.00
CA GLY A 220 -2.68 -8.24 -1.49
C GLY A 220 -1.14 -8.25 -1.53
N SER A 221 -0.54 -9.40 -1.32
CA SER A 221 0.91 -9.58 -1.36
C SER A 221 1.41 -9.82 -2.78
N TRP A 222 2.54 -9.21 -3.10
CA TRP A 222 3.33 -9.57 -4.27
C TRP A 222 4.56 -10.36 -3.81
N TYR A 223 4.66 -11.60 -4.24
CA TYR A 223 5.71 -12.52 -3.77
C TYR A 223 7.01 -12.47 -4.59
N GLY A 224 7.03 -11.80 -5.72
CA GLY A 224 8.14 -11.78 -6.66
C GLY A 224 8.28 -13.09 -7.44
N GLU A 225 9.47 -13.33 -7.99
CA GLU A 225 9.82 -14.63 -8.58
C GLU A 225 10.06 -15.65 -7.45
N LYS A 226 9.54 -16.85 -7.64
CA LYS A 226 9.82 -18.01 -6.77
C LYS A 226 11.14 -18.65 -7.15
#